data_9aad842648ccf0597b584cb5d926b5ff
#
_entry.id   9aad842648ccf0597b584cb5d926b5ff
#
_cell.length_a   1.000
_cell.length_b   1.000
_cell.length_c   1.000
_cell.angle_alpha   90.00
_cell.angle_beta   90.00
_cell.angle_gamma   90.00
#
_symmetry.space_group_name_H-M   'P 1'
#
loop_
_entity.id
_entity.type
_entity.pdbx_description
1 polymer ?
#
loop_
_entity_poly.entity_id
_entity_poly.type
_entity_poly.pdbx_seq_one_letter_code
_entity_poly.pdbx_strand_id
1 'polypeptide(L)'
;MFKLPLLLAGGMALARAPHASAQPPRTSPQASRWSPERANRWYQAQDWPVGANYITSNAINQLEMFQPDTFDPRRIDTELGWARRNGFNAVRVFLHDLLWEQDHRGFQGRLARFVDIAARHGIKPLFVLFDSCWDPFPQPGPQRAPRPGIHNSGWVQSPGAARLDDHGYLHTLRGYVTGVLAQFRTDDRILGWDLWNEPDNPADAYASVERTDKLDRVAELLPQVFAWARSVDPCQPLTSGVWQGEWADPARRSVIGGIQLDNSDVITFHCYGDPAAFEKRIADLVPLGRPILCTEYMARPLGSTVQTILPIAKRANVGAFNWGLVAGKTQTFFPWDSWEHPDPAMPREWFHDLLDPDGRPFRDSEIQTILELSDLAMHLQPPPAG
;
A
#
# COMPACT_ATOMS: atom_id res chain seq x y z
N MET A 1 -28.61 78.02 -57.84
CA MET A 1 -29.35 78.56 -56.67
C MET A 1 -30.23 77.48 -56.11
N PHE A 2 -29.80 76.74 -55.18
CA PHE A 2 -30.67 75.96 -54.32
C PHE A 2 -29.90 75.70 -52.97
N LYS A 3 -30.49 76.16 -51.91
CA LYS A 3 -30.01 76.05 -50.55
C LYS A 3 -30.37 74.64 -50.00
N LEU A 4 -29.47 73.92 -49.48
CA LEU A 4 -29.69 72.70 -48.66
C LEU A 4 -29.71 73.07 -47.18
N PRO A 5 -30.55 72.47 -46.35
CA PRO A 5 -30.56 72.73 -44.95
C PRO A 5 -29.61 71.73 -44.21
N LEU A 6 -29.02 72.23 -43.14
CA LEU A 6 -28.11 71.53 -42.21
C LEU A 6 -28.94 70.62 -41.29
N LEU A 7 -28.70 69.34 -41.30
CA LEU A 7 -29.22 68.36 -40.31
C LEU A 7 -28.22 68.18 -39.19
N LEU A 8 -28.60 68.58 -37.97
CA LEU A 8 -27.89 68.26 -36.74
C LEU A 8 -28.14 66.81 -36.39
N ALA A 9 -27.09 66.00 -36.35
CA ALA A 9 -27.07 64.63 -35.79
C ALA A 9 -26.75 64.70 -34.32
N GLY A 10 -27.73 64.39 -33.46
CA GLY A 10 -27.54 64.21 -32.03
C GLY A 10 -26.85 62.86 -31.75
N GLY A 11 -25.66 62.96 -31.17
CA GLY A 11 -24.90 61.78 -30.71
C GLY A 11 -25.49 61.19 -29.42
N MET A 12 -26.07 60.01 -29.48
CA MET A 12 -26.39 59.20 -28.31
C MET A 12 -25.14 58.56 -27.79
N ALA A 13 -24.66 58.94 -26.61
CA ALA A 13 -23.63 58.27 -25.87
C ALA A 13 -24.14 56.98 -25.26
N LEU A 14 -23.75 55.82 -25.79
CA LEU A 14 -24.00 54.53 -25.18
C LEU A 14 -23.03 54.37 -23.98
N ALA A 15 -23.58 54.40 -22.77
CA ALA A 15 -22.89 54.06 -21.54
C ALA A 15 -22.50 52.58 -21.58
N ARG A 16 -21.19 52.29 -21.63
CA ARG A 16 -20.63 50.95 -21.47
C ARG A 16 -20.79 50.53 -20.01
N ALA A 17 -21.56 49.45 -19.74
CA ALA A 17 -21.61 48.77 -18.46
C ALA A 17 -20.18 48.25 -18.09
N PRO A 18 -19.75 48.32 -16.80
CA PRO A 18 -18.48 47.78 -16.39
C PRO A 18 -18.48 46.26 -16.57
N HIS A 19 -17.50 45.74 -17.32
CA HIS A 19 -17.26 44.32 -17.38
C HIS A 19 -16.89 43.80 -15.95
N ALA A 20 -17.77 42.99 -15.38
CA ALA A 20 -17.42 42.20 -14.19
C ALA A 20 -16.24 41.31 -14.56
N SER A 21 -15.09 41.61 -14.02
CA SER A 21 -13.92 40.70 -14.07
C SER A 21 -14.31 39.40 -13.40
N ALA A 22 -14.42 38.32 -14.19
CA ALA A 22 -14.56 36.97 -13.65
C ALA A 22 -13.36 36.69 -12.75
N GLN A 23 -13.61 36.52 -11.46
CA GLN A 23 -12.57 36.01 -10.55
C GLN A 23 -12.13 34.63 -11.06
N PRO A 24 -10.80 34.36 -11.10
CA PRO A 24 -10.35 33.02 -11.43
C PRO A 24 -10.99 32.02 -10.45
N PRO A 25 -11.31 30.79 -10.90
CA PRO A 25 -11.90 29.78 -10.03
C PRO A 25 -11.00 29.62 -8.80
N ARG A 26 -11.58 29.76 -7.61
CA ARG A 26 -10.90 29.46 -6.37
C ARG A 26 -10.46 28.00 -6.45
N THR A 27 -9.16 27.75 -6.63
CA THR A 27 -8.59 26.44 -6.39
C THR A 27 -8.89 26.10 -4.94
N SER A 28 -9.66 25.05 -4.71
CA SER A 28 -9.86 24.51 -3.37
C SER A 28 -8.47 24.32 -2.73
N PRO A 29 -8.27 24.68 -1.45
CA PRO A 29 -6.99 24.44 -0.79
C PRO A 29 -6.63 22.97 -1.01
N GLN A 30 -5.50 22.70 -1.64
CA GLN A 30 -5.01 21.34 -1.82
C GLN A 30 -4.90 20.74 -0.42
N ALA A 31 -5.57 19.61 -0.17
CA ALA A 31 -5.56 18.99 1.15
C ALA A 31 -4.09 18.73 1.55
N SER A 32 -3.68 19.33 2.66
CA SER A 32 -2.30 19.21 3.16
C SER A 32 -2.09 17.87 3.85
N ARG A 33 -0.82 17.47 4.01
CA ARG A 33 -0.44 16.37 4.91
C ARG A 33 -1.13 16.53 6.26
N TRP A 34 -1.61 15.46 6.85
CA TRP A 34 -2.20 15.52 8.20
C TRP A 34 -1.20 16.10 9.20
N SER A 35 -1.69 16.89 10.15
CA SER A 35 -0.85 17.26 11.29
C SER A 35 -0.51 16.03 12.13
N PRO A 36 0.60 16.05 12.90
CA PRO A 36 0.92 14.96 13.83
C PRO A 36 -0.23 14.66 14.80
N GLU A 37 -0.94 15.69 15.28
CA GLU A 37 -2.07 15.52 16.20
C GLU A 37 -3.25 14.79 15.55
N ARG A 38 -3.55 15.09 14.26
CA ARG A 38 -4.60 14.37 13.50
C ARG A 38 -4.21 12.90 13.33
N ALA A 39 -2.96 12.64 12.93
CA ALA A 39 -2.46 11.29 12.71
C ALA A 39 -2.47 10.47 14.02
N ASN A 40 -2.01 11.06 15.12
CA ASN A 40 -2.01 10.40 16.43
C ASN A 40 -3.43 10.13 16.94
N ARG A 41 -4.38 11.07 16.79
CA ARG A 41 -5.79 10.81 17.14
C ARG A 41 -6.39 9.69 16.32
N TRP A 42 -6.10 9.64 15.01
CA TRP A 42 -6.55 8.55 14.17
C TRP A 42 -6.01 7.20 14.65
N TYR A 43 -4.71 7.12 14.98
CA TYR A 43 -4.09 5.88 15.44
C TYR A 43 -4.63 5.42 16.80
N GLN A 44 -4.84 6.35 17.72
CA GLN A 44 -5.43 6.07 19.05
C GLN A 44 -6.87 5.54 18.97
N ALA A 45 -7.58 5.81 17.87
CA ALA A 45 -8.93 5.29 17.63
C ALA A 45 -8.94 3.89 16.97
N GLN A 46 -7.77 3.33 16.64
CA GLN A 46 -7.65 1.96 16.13
C GLN A 46 -7.30 1.00 17.27
N ASP A 47 -7.79 -0.25 17.15
CA ASP A 47 -7.13 -1.36 17.86
C ASP A 47 -5.67 -1.42 17.38
N TRP A 48 -4.77 -1.89 18.24
CA TRP A 48 -3.36 -2.05 17.83
C TRP A 48 -3.26 -2.89 16.54
N PRO A 49 -2.75 -2.33 15.42
CA PRO A 49 -2.75 -3.04 14.15
C PRO A 49 -1.75 -4.20 14.18
N VAL A 50 -2.25 -5.40 14.06
CA VAL A 50 -1.49 -6.63 13.87
C VAL A 50 -2.00 -7.32 12.61
N GLY A 51 -1.12 -7.50 11.64
CA GLY A 51 -1.53 -7.91 10.31
C GLY A 51 -0.49 -8.74 9.57
N ALA A 52 -0.84 -9.10 8.34
CA ALA A 52 0.05 -9.76 7.40
C ALA A 52 -0.06 -9.11 6.02
N ASN A 53 1.02 -9.14 5.25
CA ASN A 53 0.96 -8.91 3.82
C ASN A 53 0.23 -10.09 3.18
N TYR A 54 -0.84 -9.80 2.47
CA TYR A 54 -1.80 -10.79 2.02
C TYR A 54 -2.02 -10.76 0.52
N ILE A 55 -1.89 -11.91 -0.06
CA ILE A 55 -2.38 -12.30 -1.38
C ILE A 55 -3.05 -13.66 -1.24
N THR A 56 -4.11 -13.94 -2.00
CA THR A 56 -4.74 -15.27 -1.95
C THR A 56 -3.75 -16.35 -2.38
N SER A 57 -3.75 -17.48 -1.68
CA SER A 57 -2.80 -18.58 -1.94
C SER A 57 -2.88 -19.14 -3.39
N ASN A 58 -4.00 -18.93 -4.07
CA ASN A 58 -4.21 -19.33 -5.45
C ASN A 58 -3.84 -18.26 -6.49
N ALA A 59 -3.29 -17.10 -6.07
CA ALA A 59 -2.80 -16.06 -6.95
C ALA A 59 -1.26 -15.92 -6.86
N ILE A 60 -0.61 -15.71 -8.00
CA ILE A 60 0.85 -15.54 -8.08
C ILE A 60 1.27 -14.07 -7.92
N ASN A 61 0.35 -13.14 -8.21
CA ASN A 61 0.58 -11.70 -8.11
C ASN A 61 -0.75 -10.94 -7.98
N GLN A 62 -0.66 -9.63 -7.81
CA GLN A 62 -1.80 -8.75 -7.64
C GLN A 62 -2.76 -8.73 -8.85
N LEU A 63 -2.25 -9.00 -10.06
CA LEU A 63 -3.11 -9.13 -11.25
C LEU A 63 -3.99 -10.39 -11.15
N GLU A 64 -3.40 -11.55 -10.88
CA GLU A 64 -4.16 -12.80 -10.74
C GLU A 64 -5.17 -12.72 -9.57
N MET A 65 -4.83 -12.00 -8.50
CA MET A 65 -5.75 -11.83 -7.35
C MET A 65 -7.00 -11.03 -7.71
N PHE A 66 -6.90 -10.03 -8.60
CA PHE A 66 -8.00 -9.07 -8.81
C PHE A 66 -8.54 -9.00 -10.25
N GLN A 67 -8.03 -9.77 -11.21
CA GLN A 67 -8.62 -9.83 -12.57
C GLN A 67 -10.00 -10.50 -12.55
N PRO A 68 -10.90 -10.18 -13.54
CA PRO A 68 -12.27 -10.70 -13.56
C PRO A 68 -12.34 -12.22 -13.51
N ASP A 69 -11.46 -12.89 -14.27
CA ASP A 69 -11.50 -14.34 -14.48
C ASP A 69 -10.87 -15.14 -13.33
N THR A 70 -10.11 -14.47 -12.46
CA THR A 70 -9.33 -15.13 -11.40
C THR A 70 -9.67 -14.64 -9.99
N PHE A 71 -10.49 -13.59 -9.85
CA PHE A 71 -10.95 -13.09 -8.56
C PHE A 71 -11.78 -14.15 -7.83
N ASP A 72 -11.27 -14.62 -6.69
CA ASP A 72 -11.89 -15.68 -5.90
C ASP A 72 -12.37 -15.20 -4.52
N PRO A 73 -13.61 -14.67 -4.42
CA PRO A 73 -14.15 -14.19 -3.15
C PRO A 73 -14.34 -15.29 -2.10
N ARG A 74 -14.42 -16.58 -2.49
CA ARG A 74 -14.53 -17.68 -1.54
C ARG A 74 -13.20 -17.96 -0.88
N ARG A 75 -12.10 -17.96 -1.66
CA ARG A 75 -10.75 -18.11 -1.13
C ARG A 75 -10.42 -16.96 -0.19
N ILE A 76 -10.71 -15.70 -0.59
CA ILE A 76 -10.55 -14.52 0.26
C ILE A 76 -11.30 -14.67 1.59
N ASP A 77 -12.57 -15.10 1.56
CA ASP A 77 -13.40 -15.28 2.76
C ASP A 77 -12.82 -16.34 3.70
N THR A 78 -12.36 -17.46 3.14
CA THR A 78 -11.74 -18.54 3.90
C THR A 78 -10.45 -18.09 4.58
N GLU A 79 -9.53 -17.47 3.84
CA GLU A 79 -8.19 -17.10 4.32
C GLU A 79 -8.24 -15.92 5.30
N LEU A 80 -9.12 -14.93 5.07
CA LEU A 80 -9.34 -13.86 6.05
C LEU A 80 -10.03 -14.38 7.31
N GLY A 81 -10.88 -15.40 7.18
CA GLY A 81 -11.41 -16.14 8.34
C GLY A 81 -10.32 -16.83 9.14
N TRP A 82 -9.29 -17.40 8.48
CA TRP A 82 -8.12 -17.94 9.16
C TRP A 82 -7.29 -16.84 9.84
N ALA A 83 -7.03 -15.73 9.13
CA ALA A 83 -6.34 -14.59 9.70
C ALA A 83 -7.00 -14.11 11.00
N ARG A 84 -8.31 -13.91 10.99
CA ARG A 84 -9.07 -13.49 12.20
C ARG A 84 -8.93 -14.46 13.35
N ARG A 85 -9.08 -15.76 13.10
CA ARG A 85 -8.95 -16.79 14.14
C ARG A 85 -7.54 -16.85 14.74
N ASN A 86 -6.53 -16.44 13.97
CA ASN A 86 -5.13 -16.41 14.40
C ASN A 86 -4.71 -15.04 14.99
N GLY A 87 -5.66 -14.15 15.30
CA GLY A 87 -5.40 -12.93 16.05
C GLY A 87 -5.17 -11.68 15.21
N PHE A 88 -5.26 -11.74 13.88
CA PHE A 88 -5.09 -10.60 13.00
C PHE A 88 -6.33 -9.70 12.95
N ASN A 89 -6.10 -8.38 12.87
CA ASN A 89 -7.14 -7.36 12.65
C ASN A 89 -6.88 -6.51 11.40
N ALA A 90 -5.77 -6.73 10.71
CA ALA A 90 -5.44 -6.01 9.50
C ALA A 90 -4.76 -6.92 8.46
N VAL A 91 -4.82 -6.52 7.20
CA VAL A 91 -4.02 -7.10 6.10
C VAL A 91 -3.48 -5.99 5.21
N ARG A 92 -2.27 -6.14 4.67
CA ARG A 92 -1.72 -5.25 3.64
C ARG A 92 -1.86 -5.94 2.29
N VAL A 93 -2.50 -5.26 1.32
CA VAL A 93 -2.96 -5.86 0.07
C VAL A 93 -2.53 -5.01 -1.11
N PHE A 94 -1.85 -5.63 -2.07
CA PHE A 94 -1.30 -4.95 -3.24
C PHE A 94 -2.30 -4.89 -4.39
N LEU A 95 -2.42 -3.71 -4.98
CA LEU A 95 -3.21 -3.42 -6.16
C LEU A 95 -2.31 -3.23 -7.38
N HIS A 96 -2.90 -2.99 -8.56
CA HIS A 96 -2.14 -2.79 -9.79
C HIS A 96 -2.87 -1.86 -10.76
N ASP A 97 -2.16 -0.90 -11.37
CA ASP A 97 -2.71 0.07 -12.32
C ASP A 97 -3.32 -0.57 -13.57
N LEU A 98 -2.78 -1.70 -14.05
CA LEU A 98 -3.35 -2.42 -15.20
C LEU A 98 -4.76 -2.98 -14.93
N LEU A 99 -5.14 -3.25 -13.67
CA LEU A 99 -6.50 -3.66 -13.33
C LEU A 99 -7.50 -2.52 -13.57
N TRP A 100 -7.08 -1.28 -13.31
CA TRP A 100 -7.84 -0.10 -13.61
C TRP A 100 -7.98 0.15 -15.12
N GLU A 101 -6.88 0.03 -15.86
CA GLU A 101 -6.87 0.17 -17.32
C GLU A 101 -7.75 -0.87 -17.99
N GLN A 102 -7.68 -2.13 -17.53
CA GLN A 102 -8.43 -3.24 -18.09
C GLN A 102 -9.95 -3.10 -17.92
N ASP A 103 -10.41 -2.80 -16.71
CA ASP A 103 -11.82 -2.73 -16.35
C ASP A 103 -12.00 -1.97 -15.01
N HIS A 104 -11.93 -0.65 -15.05
CA HIS A 104 -11.99 0.16 -13.83
C HIS A 104 -13.27 -0.04 -13.03
N ARG A 105 -14.43 -0.21 -13.67
CA ARG A 105 -15.71 -0.41 -12.96
C ARG A 105 -15.79 -1.79 -12.30
N GLY A 106 -15.41 -2.83 -13.03
CA GLY A 106 -15.37 -4.17 -12.47
C GLY A 106 -14.32 -4.29 -11.38
N PHE A 107 -13.15 -3.66 -11.55
CA PHE A 107 -12.11 -3.63 -10.51
C PHE A 107 -12.60 -2.94 -9.23
N GLN A 108 -13.27 -1.80 -9.35
CA GLN A 108 -13.92 -1.13 -8.21
C GLN A 108 -14.95 -2.03 -7.52
N GLY A 109 -15.73 -2.78 -8.28
CA GLY A 109 -16.69 -3.75 -7.73
C GLY A 109 -16.02 -4.90 -6.97
N ARG A 110 -14.89 -5.42 -7.49
CA ARG A 110 -14.09 -6.47 -6.83
C ARG A 110 -13.43 -5.95 -5.55
N LEU A 111 -12.91 -4.72 -5.55
CA LEU A 111 -12.38 -4.08 -4.34
C LEU A 111 -13.47 -3.88 -3.27
N ALA A 112 -14.67 -3.39 -3.65
CA ALA A 112 -15.78 -3.27 -2.73
C ALA A 112 -16.15 -4.64 -2.12
N ARG A 113 -16.17 -5.69 -2.95
CA ARG A 113 -16.42 -7.05 -2.47
C ARG A 113 -15.33 -7.54 -1.52
N PHE A 114 -14.06 -7.23 -1.79
CA PHE A 114 -12.95 -7.54 -0.88
C PHE A 114 -13.13 -6.85 0.47
N VAL A 115 -13.41 -5.54 0.48
CA VAL A 115 -13.63 -4.76 1.70
C VAL A 115 -14.83 -5.31 2.50
N ASP A 116 -15.91 -5.68 1.83
CA ASP A 116 -17.08 -6.31 2.48
C ASP A 116 -16.70 -7.64 3.14
N ILE A 117 -15.88 -8.46 2.50
CA ILE A 117 -15.41 -9.72 3.06
C ILE A 117 -14.51 -9.46 4.27
N ALA A 118 -13.51 -8.59 4.14
CA ALA A 118 -12.59 -8.26 5.21
C ALA A 118 -13.33 -7.71 6.45
N ALA A 119 -14.30 -6.82 6.23
CA ALA A 119 -15.10 -6.24 7.30
C ALA A 119 -15.94 -7.29 8.07
N ARG A 120 -16.49 -8.30 7.39
CA ARG A 120 -17.21 -9.41 8.08
C ARG A 120 -16.31 -10.18 9.05
N HIS A 121 -15.02 -10.23 8.78
CA HIS A 121 -14.03 -10.84 9.65
C HIS A 121 -13.40 -9.84 10.65
N GLY A 122 -13.83 -8.56 10.65
CA GLY A 122 -13.23 -7.53 11.49
C GLY A 122 -11.78 -7.23 11.12
N ILE A 123 -11.45 -7.34 9.84
CA ILE A 123 -10.11 -7.06 9.28
C ILE A 123 -10.16 -5.80 8.44
N LYS A 124 -9.22 -4.88 8.69
CA LYS A 124 -9.05 -3.65 7.92
C LYS A 124 -7.91 -3.79 6.91
N PRO A 125 -8.14 -3.58 5.61
CA PRO A 125 -7.06 -3.56 4.63
C PRO A 125 -6.27 -2.24 4.67
N LEU A 126 -4.94 -2.35 4.55
CA LEU A 126 -4.01 -1.30 4.13
C LEU A 126 -3.68 -1.59 2.66
N PHE A 127 -4.25 -0.82 1.74
CA PHE A 127 -4.04 -1.05 0.31
C PHE A 127 -2.76 -0.40 -0.19
N VAL A 128 -1.96 -1.15 -0.97
CA VAL A 128 -0.77 -0.68 -1.67
C VAL A 128 -1.13 -0.39 -3.12
N LEU A 129 -0.88 0.84 -3.60
CA LEU A 129 -1.28 1.23 -4.96
C LEU A 129 -0.22 0.88 -6.00
N PHE A 130 1.05 1.21 -5.72
CA PHE A 130 2.18 0.97 -6.61
C PHE A 130 3.26 0.13 -5.94
N ASP A 131 4.12 -0.50 -6.73
CA ASP A 131 5.15 -1.42 -6.25
C ASP A 131 6.34 -1.43 -7.19
N SER A 132 7.55 -1.26 -6.67
CA SER A 132 8.79 -1.30 -7.46
C SER A 132 9.50 -2.66 -7.44
N CYS A 133 8.89 -3.70 -6.85
CA CYS A 133 9.55 -4.98 -6.63
C CYS A 133 9.34 -5.96 -7.78
N TRP A 134 10.38 -6.74 -8.10
CA TRP A 134 10.42 -7.88 -9.01
C TRP A 134 10.27 -7.52 -10.49
N ASP A 135 9.43 -8.25 -11.25
CA ASP A 135 9.37 -8.19 -12.71
C ASP A 135 8.86 -6.83 -13.24
N PRO A 136 9.69 -6.06 -13.97
CA PRO A 136 9.31 -4.75 -14.49
C PRO A 136 8.36 -4.76 -15.69
N PHE A 137 7.96 -5.95 -16.16
CA PHE A 137 7.14 -6.10 -17.36
C PHE A 137 5.79 -6.76 -17.09
N PRO A 138 4.91 -6.14 -16.29
CA PRO A 138 3.57 -6.68 -16.03
C PRO A 138 2.76 -6.80 -17.31
N GLN A 139 1.95 -7.86 -17.38
CA GLN A 139 1.02 -8.10 -18.50
C GLN A 139 -0.36 -8.47 -17.94
N PRO A 140 -1.45 -7.87 -18.44
CA PRO A 140 -2.79 -8.33 -18.10
C PRO A 140 -3.11 -9.68 -18.73
N GLY A 141 -4.12 -10.36 -18.22
CA GLY A 141 -4.56 -11.69 -18.69
C GLY A 141 -3.93 -12.83 -17.89
N PRO A 142 -3.86 -14.05 -18.46
CA PRO A 142 -3.35 -15.22 -17.75
C PRO A 142 -1.93 -15.01 -17.24
N GLN A 143 -1.73 -15.25 -15.96
CA GLN A 143 -0.41 -15.14 -15.36
C GLN A 143 0.39 -16.42 -15.52
N ARG A 144 1.71 -16.30 -15.58
CA ARG A 144 2.61 -17.46 -15.64
C ARG A 144 2.50 -18.32 -14.38
N ALA A 145 2.75 -19.61 -14.49
CA ALA A 145 2.91 -20.47 -13.34
C ALA A 145 4.16 -20.07 -12.54
N PRO A 146 4.17 -20.30 -11.20
CA PRO A 146 5.35 -20.07 -10.40
C PRO A 146 6.52 -20.95 -10.89
N ARG A 147 7.73 -20.40 -10.82
CA ARG A 147 8.96 -21.19 -11.01
C ARG A 147 9.19 -22.01 -9.75
N PRO A 148 9.18 -23.37 -9.84
CA PRO A 148 9.30 -24.19 -8.64
C PRO A 148 10.58 -23.88 -7.84
N GLY A 149 10.44 -23.71 -6.53
CA GLY A 149 11.56 -23.45 -5.65
C GLY A 149 12.13 -22.04 -5.69
N ILE A 150 11.40 -21.08 -6.28
CA ILE A 150 11.86 -19.69 -6.39
C ILE A 150 10.86 -18.75 -5.74
N HIS A 151 11.36 -18.01 -4.75
CA HIS A 151 10.63 -16.97 -4.02
C HIS A 151 10.01 -15.94 -4.97
N ASN A 152 8.72 -15.72 -4.85
CA ASN A 152 7.98 -14.62 -5.48
C ASN A 152 8.19 -14.45 -7.00
N SER A 153 8.42 -15.57 -7.68
CA SER A 153 8.92 -15.61 -9.06
C SER A 153 7.95 -15.05 -10.11
N GLY A 154 6.71 -14.81 -9.75
CA GLY A 154 5.69 -14.25 -10.64
C GLY A 154 5.17 -12.89 -10.26
N TRP A 155 5.73 -12.27 -9.22
CA TRP A 155 5.36 -10.93 -8.80
C TRP A 155 5.79 -9.88 -9.82
N VAL A 156 4.99 -8.81 -9.97
CA VAL A 156 5.18 -7.81 -11.01
C VAL A 156 5.11 -6.38 -10.43
N GLN A 157 5.87 -5.48 -11.03
CA GLN A 157 5.87 -4.05 -10.66
C GLN A 157 4.59 -3.34 -11.12
N SER A 158 4.18 -2.33 -10.35
CA SER A 158 3.12 -1.39 -10.68
C SER A 158 3.56 0.04 -10.33
N PRO A 159 3.63 0.99 -11.29
CA PRO A 159 3.53 0.76 -12.72
C PRO A 159 4.74 0.01 -13.25
N GLY A 160 4.58 -0.74 -14.32
CA GLY A 160 5.71 -1.40 -14.99
C GLY A 160 6.64 -0.41 -15.69
N ALA A 161 7.86 -0.86 -16.02
CA ALA A 161 8.93 -0.04 -16.60
C ALA A 161 8.50 0.79 -17.81
N ALA A 162 7.70 0.24 -18.71
CA ALA A 162 7.22 0.96 -19.90
C ALA A 162 6.30 2.15 -19.54
N ARG A 163 5.59 2.08 -18.42
CA ARG A 163 4.64 3.12 -18.01
C ARG A 163 5.30 4.27 -17.26
N LEU A 164 6.48 4.06 -16.69
CA LEU A 164 7.25 5.13 -16.05
C LEU A 164 7.74 6.19 -17.04
N ASP A 165 7.90 5.85 -18.35
CA ASP A 165 8.28 6.79 -19.40
C ASP A 165 7.10 7.40 -20.15
N ASP A 166 5.94 6.82 -20.03
CA ASP A 166 4.79 7.22 -20.83
C ASP A 166 4.06 8.41 -20.21
N HIS A 167 4.52 9.62 -20.57
CA HIS A 167 3.84 10.84 -20.14
C HIS A 167 2.35 10.88 -20.54
N GLY A 168 1.95 10.20 -21.62
CA GLY A 168 0.55 10.03 -22.02
C GLY A 168 -0.22 9.14 -21.04
N TYR A 169 0.47 8.25 -20.32
CA TYR A 169 -0.14 7.35 -19.34
C TYR A 169 -0.36 7.99 -17.96
N LEU A 170 0.27 9.13 -17.67
CA LEU A 170 0.12 9.81 -16.37
C LEU A 170 -1.35 10.11 -16.01
N HIS A 171 -2.19 10.42 -16.99
CA HIS A 171 -3.62 10.63 -16.75
C HIS A 171 -4.33 9.34 -16.30
N THR A 172 -3.91 8.17 -16.81
CA THR A 172 -4.44 6.87 -16.39
C THR A 172 -4.00 6.54 -14.98
N LEU A 173 -2.71 6.74 -14.64
CA LEU A 173 -2.21 6.57 -13.27
C LEU A 173 -2.93 7.50 -12.29
N ARG A 174 -3.12 8.77 -12.65
CA ARG A 174 -3.91 9.70 -11.84
C ARG A 174 -5.35 9.22 -11.67
N GLY A 175 -5.97 8.77 -12.77
CA GLY A 175 -7.33 8.20 -12.75
C GLY A 175 -7.44 7.00 -11.83
N TYR A 176 -6.46 6.10 -11.88
CA TYR A 176 -6.36 4.95 -10.98
C TYR A 176 -6.29 5.38 -9.51
N VAL A 177 -5.30 6.21 -9.15
CA VAL A 177 -5.12 6.68 -7.77
C VAL A 177 -6.38 7.38 -7.27
N THR A 178 -6.85 8.39 -8.02
CA THR A 178 -8.00 9.20 -7.57
C THR A 178 -9.30 8.41 -7.57
N GLY A 179 -9.52 7.54 -8.56
CA GLY A 179 -10.75 6.77 -8.69
C GLY A 179 -10.87 5.67 -7.64
N VAL A 180 -9.77 4.99 -7.29
CA VAL A 180 -9.75 4.00 -6.19
C VAL A 180 -10.01 4.69 -4.85
N LEU A 181 -9.29 5.77 -4.54
CA LEU A 181 -9.47 6.47 -3.27
C LEU A 181 -10.85 7.12 -3.15
N ALA A 182 -11.37 7.70 -4.24
CA ALA A 182 -12.67 8.37 -4.23
C ALA A 182 -13.82 7.42 -3.88
N GLN A 183 -13.74 6.16 -4.34
CA GLN A 183 -14.77 5.15 -4.02
C GLN A 183 -14.88 4.91 -2.51
N PHE A 184 -13.75 4.94 -1.80
CA PHE A 184 -13.67 4.60 -0.37
C PHE A 184 -13.31 5.81 0.50
N ARG A 185 -13.51 7.03 -0.02
CA ARG A 185 -13.07 8.27 0.62
C ARG A 185 -13.48 8.40 2.09
N THR A 186 -14.67 7.92 2.44
CA THR A 186 -15.24 8.00 3.79
C THR A 186 -15.45 6.63 4.44
N ASP A 187 -14.82 5.57 3.91
CA ASP A 187 -15.01 4.21 4.38
C ASP A 187 -13.99 3.87 5.47
N ASP A 188 -14.41 3.87 6.73
CA ASP A 188 -13.58 3.61 7.90
C ASP A 188 -13.19 2.12 8.08
N ARG A 189 -13.70 1.25 7.22
CA ARG A 189 -13.30 -0.17 7.15
C ARG A 189 -11.91 -0.35 6.54
N ILE A 190 -11.38 0.68 5.87
CA ILE A 190 -10.03 0.70 5.31
C ILE A 190 -9.07 1.35 6.31
N LEU A 191 -7.95 0.67 6.62
CA LEU A 191 -6.95 1.16 7.56
C LEU A 191 -6.18 2.36 6.99
N GLY A 192 -5.79 2.32 5.70
CA GLY A 192 -5.01 3.37 5.07
C GLY A 192 -4.63 3.04 3.63
N TRP A 193 -3.89 3.94 3.02
CA TRP A 193 -3.39 3.85 1.66
C TRP A 193 -1.87 3.94 1.65
N ASP A 194 -1.20 2.85 1.31
CA ASP A 194 0.23 2.81 1.02
C ASP A 194 0.42 3.11 -0.46
N LEU A 195 0.91 4.30 -0.75
CA LEU A 195 0.90 4.81 -2.12
C LEU A 195 1.94 4.15 -3.01
N TRP A 196 3.04 3.65 -2.42
CA TRP A 196 4.09 2.98 -3.18
C TRP A 196 4.94 2.09 -2.28
N ASN A 197 4.96 0.80 -2.57
CA ASN A 197 5.84 -0.16 -1.92
C ASN A 197 7.26 -0.04 -2.44
N GLU A 198 8.23 0.13 -1.53
CA GLU A 198 9.67 0.13 -1.83
C GLU A 198 10.02 0.88 -3.12
N PRO A 199 9.68 2.17 -3.25
CA PRO A 199 9.84 2.90 -4.50
C PRO A 199 11.29 2.97 -5.00
N ASP A 200 12.27 2.76 -4.12
CA ASP A 200 13.70 2.72 -4.40
C ASP A 200 14.29 1.29 -4.47
N ASN A 201 13.43 0.27 -4.61
CA ASN A 201 13.90 -1.11 -4.77
C ASN A 201 14.58 -1.31 -6.14
N PRO A 202 15.83 -1.79 -6.19
CA PRO A 202 16.58 -1.97 -7.45
C PRO A 202 16.09 -3.17 -8.27
N ALA A 203 15.25 -4.06 -7.70
CA ALA A 203 14.80 -5.30 -8.32
C ALA A 203 15.97 -6.19 -8.79
N ASP A 204 16.91 -6.50 -7.90
CA ASP A 204 18.19 -7.17 -8.20
C ASP A 204 18.06 -8.41 -9.09
N ALA A 205 17.03 -9.25 -8.87
CA ALA A 205 16.77 -10.43 -9.71
C ALA A 205 16.47 -10.08 -11.19
N TYR A 206 16.15 -8.83 -11.48
CA TYR A 206 15.86 -8.29 -12.81
C TYR A 206 16.84 -7.19 -13.24
N ALA A 207 17.96 -7.01 -12.54
CA ALA A 207 18.92 -5.93 -12.79
C ALA A 207 19.41 -5.82 -14.25
N SER A 208 19.46 -6.94 -14.98
CA SER A 208 19.88 -6.96 -16.39
C SER A 208 18.85 -6.38 -17.37
N VAL A 209 17.59 -6.24 -16.94
CA VAL A 209 16.46 -5.76 -17.76
C VAL A 209 15.71 -4.61 -17.13
N GLU A 210 16.01 -4.29 -15.89
CA GLU A 210 15.43 -3.14 -15.18
C GLU A 210 15.93 -1.82 -15.78
N ARG A 211 15.15 -0.78 -15.65
CA ARG A 211 15.50 0.57 -16.09
C ARG A 211 16.65 1.15 -15.28
N THR A 212 17.62 1.71 -15.95
CA THR A 212 18.77 2.39 -15.29
C THR A 212 18.40 3.72 -14.65
N ASP A 213 17.30 4.37 -15.11
CA ASP A 213 16.79 5.64 -14.59
C ASP A 213 15.52 5.50 -13.73
N LYS A 214 15.20 4.27 -13.29
CA LYS A 214 14.01 3.96 -12.47
C LYS A 214 13.88 4.90 -11.26
N LEU A 215 14.96 5.06 -10.50
CA LEU A 215 14.96 5.88 -9.29
C LEU A 215 14.60 7.34 -9.58
N ASP A 216 15.11 7.90 -10.67
CA ASP A 216 14.82 9.28 -11.08
C ASP A 216 13.34 9.41 -11.46
N ARG A 217 12.80 8.45 -12.23
CA ARG A 217 11.39 8.45 -12.62
C ARG A 217 10.45 8.31 -11.42
N VAL A 218 10.80 7.44 -10.49
CA VAL A 218 10.02 7.25 -9.27
C VAL A 218 10.11 8.50 -8.38
N ALA A 219 11.28 9.12 -8.26
CA ALA A 219 11.44 10.37 -7.50
C ALA A 219 10.61 11.53 -8.09
N GLU A 220 10.43 11.57 -9.42
CA GLU A 220 9.55 12.54 -10.09
C GLU A 220 8.06 12.24 -9.89
N LEU A 221 7.67 10.96 -9.87
CA LEU A 221 6.28 10.54 -9.86
C LEU A 221 5.68 10.43 -8.44
N LEU A 222 6.44 9.96 -7.46
CA LEU A 222 5.95 9.72 -6.10
C LEU A 222 5.32 10.97 -5.43
N PRO A 223 5.90 12.19 -5.55
CA PRO A 223 5.24 13.40 -5.04
C PRO A 223 3.91 13.69 -5.73
N GLN A 224 3.79 13.38 -7.02
CA GLN A 224 2.54 13.55 -7.77
C GLN A 224 1.48 12.57 -7.29
N VAL A 225 1.87 11.31 -7.01
CA VAL A 225 0.96 10.28 -6.45
C VAL A 225 0.40 10.74 -5.11
N PHE A 226 1.25 11.26 -4.22
CA PHE A 226 0.79 11.88 -2.97
C PHE A 226 -0.18 13.05 -3.22
N ALA A 227 0.13 13.93 -4.16
CA ALA A 227 -0.73 15.06 -4.50
C ALA A 227 -2.08 14.61 -5.05
N TRP A 228 -2.12 13.61 -5.94
CA TRP A 228 -3.36 13.04 -6.47
C TRP A 228 -4.20 12.39 -5.37
N ALA A 229 -3.59 11.58 -4.53
CA ALA A 229 -4.28 10.93 -3.42
C ALA A 229 -4.87 11.97 -2.45
N ARG A 230 -4.10 13.01 -2.09
CA ARG A 230 -4.58 14.11 -1.23
C ARG A 230 -5.70 14.92 -1.85
N SER A 231 -5.73 15.07 -3.18
CA SER A 231 -6.79 15.81 -3.86
C SER A 231 -8.17 15.18 -3.67
N VAL A 232 -8.22 13.89 -3.31
CA VAL A 232 -9.45 13.16 -2.96
C VAL A 232 -9.90 13.47 -1.54
N ASP A 233 -8.98 13.89 -0.65
CA ASP A 233 -9.21 14.13 0.79
C ASP A 233 -9.84 12.91 1.50
N PRO A 234 -9.17 11.74 1.49
CA PRO A 234 -9.69 10.54 2.14
C PRO A 234 -9.66 10.68 3.68
N CYS A 235 -10.61 10.01 4.35
CA CYS A 235 -10.62 9.95 5.81
C CYS A 235 -9.52 9.01 6.38
N GLN A 236 -8.91 8.20 5.52
CA GLN A 236 -7.81 7.31 5.86
C GLN A 236 -6.47 8.01 5.65
N PRO A 237 -5.40 7.65 6.39
CA PRO A 237 -4.06 8.19 6.22
C PRO A 237 -3.41 7.71 4.93
N LEU A 238 -2.52 8.53 4.40
CA LEU A 238 -1.64 8.22 3.28
C LEU A 238 -0.23 7.92 3.80
N THR A 239 0.44 6.93 3.21
CA THR A 239 1.83 6.58 3.54
C THR A 239 2.57 6.05 2.31
N SER A 240 3.89 5.94 2.43
CA SER A 240 4.77 5.10 1.60
C SER A 240 5.97 4.74 2.47
N GLY A 241 6.23 3.45 2.64
CA GLY A 241 7.15 2.94 3.65
C GLY A 241 8.62 3.04 3.25
N VAL A 242 9.47 3.49 4.18
CA VAL A 242 10.93 3.43 4.04
C VAL A 242 11.45 2.04 4.43
N TRP A 243 12.48 1.53 3.74
CA TRP A 243 13.04 0.21 4.03
C TRP A 243 14.57 0.19 4.09
N GLN A 244 15.24 1.12 3.42
CA GLN A 244 16.69 1.20 3.37
C GLN A 244 17.21 2.61 3.66
N GLY A 245 18.53 2.75 3.84
CA GLY A 245 19.23 4.01 4.01
C GLY A 245 19.19 4.57 5.42
N GLU A 246 19.49 5.86 5.53
CA GLU A 246 19.52 6.64 6.78
C GLU A 246 18.18 7.37 6.96
N TRP A 247 17.58 7.28 8.14
CA TRP A 247 16.27 7.88 8.41
C TRP A 247 16.30 8.98 9.47
N ALA A 248 17.21 8.88 10.45
CA ALA A 248 17.28 9.79 11.58
C ALA A 248 17.72 11.20 11.17
N ASP A 249 18.78 11.31 10.37
CA ASP A 249 19.34 12.59 9.91
C ASP A 249 18.75 13.00 8.55
N PRO A 250 17.91 14.06 8.50
CA PRO A 250 17.31 14.52 7.25
C PRO A 250 18.33 14.86 6.14
N ALA A 251 19.54 15.31 6.51
CA ALA A 251 20.58 15.67 5.55
C ALA A 251 21.23 14.45 4.87
N ARG A 252 21.01 13.25 5.41
CA ARG A 252 21.59 11.99 4.92
C ARG A 252 20.57 11.06 4.28
N ARG A 253 19.29 11.46 4.28
CA ARG A 253 18.22 10.69 3.62
C ARG A 253 18.43 10.66 2.11
N SER A 254 18.10 9.53 1.49
CA SER A 254 17.95 9.48 0.04
C SER A 254 16.81 10.42 -0.41
N VAL A 255 16.82 10.83 -1.67
CA VAL A 255 15.74 11.67 -2.23
C VAL A 255 14.38 11.02 -2.02
N ILE A 256 14.26 9.72 -2.35
CA ILE A 256 13.01 8.96 -2.22
C ILE A 256 12.62 8.82 -0.74
N GLY A 257 13.56 8.44 0.14
CA GLY A 257 13.30 8.34 1.57
C GLY A 257 12.85 9.67 2.19
N GLY A 258 13.41 10.81 1.73
CA GLY A 258 12.93 12.15 2.10
C GLY A 258 11.48 12.37 1.68
N ILE A 259 11.15 12.08 0.40
CA ILE A 259 9.77 12.21 -0.12
C ILE A 259 8.79 11.36 0.70
N GLN A 260 9.12 10.10 0.99
CA GLN A 260 8.30 9.19 1.78
C GLN A 260 8.02 9.75 3.17
N LEU A 261 9.06 10.08 3.93
CA LEU A 261 8.95 10.57 5.31
C LEU A 261 8.27 11.94 5.40
N ASP A 262 8.50 12.84 4.44
CA ASP A 262 7.94 14.19 4.46
C ASP A 262 6.48 14.26 4.02
N ASN A 263 5.99 13.27 3.26
CA ASN A 263 4.62 13.28 2.75
C ASN A 263 3.67 12.32 3.47
N SER A 264 4.16 11.31 4.20
CA SER A 264 3.33 10.32 4.87
C SER A 264 2.60 10.89 6.09
N ASP A 265 1.31 10.62 6.22
CA ASP A 265 0.49 11.00 7.39
C ASP A 265 0.85 10.16 8.61
N VAL A 266 0.99 8.86 8.42
CA VAL A 266 1.56 7.87 9.34
C VAL A 266 2.85 7.34 8.73
N ILE A 267 3.84 7.05 9.55
CA ILE A 267 5.13 6.57 9.06
C ILE A 267 5.09 5.05 8.96
N THR A 268 5.43 4.52 7.79
CA THR A 268 5.57 3.08 7.62
C THR A 268 7.00 2.71 7.26
N PHE A 269 7.43 1.51 7.65
CA PHE A 269 8.78 1.02 7.37
C PHE A 269 8.81 -0.50 7.24
N HIS A 270 9.88 -1.02 6.61
CA HIS A 270 10.20 -2.44 6.57
C HIS A 270 11.47 -2.72 7.36
N CYS A 271 11.49 -3.85 8.05
CA CYS A 271 12.68 -4.31 8.74
C CYS A 271 12.68 -5.84 8.88
N TYR A 272 13.53 -6.49 8.10
CA TYR A 272 13.74 -7.93 8.16
C TYR A 272 14.97 -8.32 9.03
N GLY A 273 15.57 -7.35 9.70
CA GLY A 273 16.68 -7.56 10.60
C GLY A 273 16.26 -8.12 11.95
N ASP A 274 17.28 -8.38 12.77
CA ASP A 274 17.12 -8.86 14.14
C ASP A 274 16.45 -7.83 15.08
N PRO A 275 16.13 -8.19 16.33
CA PRO A 275 15.50 -7.28 17.29
C PRO A 275 16.23 -5.95 17.48
N ALA A 276 17.57 -5.95 17.51
CA ALA A 276 18.33 -4.72 17.69
C ALA A 276 18.22 -3.77 16.50
N ALA A 277 18.24 -4.30 15.29
CA ALA A 277 17.97 -3.54 14.07
C ALA A 277 16.54 -2.97 14.07
N PHE A 278 15.55 -3.77 14.49
CA PHE A 278 14.16 -3.32 14.56
C PHE A 278 13.96 -2.19 15.57
N GLU A 279 14.52 -2.32 16.78
CA GLU A 279 14.46 -1.25 17.80
C GLU A 279 15.15 0.03 17.33
N LYS A 280 16.30 -0.10 16.64
CA LYS A 280 17.00 1.04 16.04
C LYS A 280 16.11 1.76 15.03
N ARG A 281 15.44 1.05 14.13
CA ARG A 281 14.55 1.66 13.11
C ARG A 281 13.39 2.40 13.76
N ILE A 282 12.81 1.88 14.82
CA ILE A 282 11.79 2.61 15.61
C ILE A 282 12.39 3.88 16.20
N ALA A 283 13.57 3.79 16.84
CA ALA A 283 14.23 4.95 17.45
C ALA A 283 14.55 6.05 16.42
N ASP A 284 14.91 5.69 15.20
CA ASP A 284 15.16 6.63 14.10
C ASP A 284 13.90 7.41 13.68
N LEU A 285 12.70 6.80 13.83
CA LEU A 285 11.43 7.35 13.35
C LEU A 285 10.61 8.07 14.44
N VAL A 286 10.76 7.71 15.71
CA VAL A 286 10.04 8.34 16.84
C VAL A 286 10.13 9.86 16.86
N PRO A 287 11.28 10.51 16.54
CA PRO A 287 11.38 11.97 16.52
C PRO A 287 10.48 12.68 15.52
N LEU A 288 9.91 11.95 14.54
CA LEU A 288 8.94 12.51 13.60
C LEU A 288 7.57 12.81 14.25
N GLY A 289 7.31 12.32 15.47
CA GLY A 289 6.12 12.60 16.25
C GLY A 289 4.81 12.05 15.66
N ARG A 290 4.89 11.05 14.81
CA ARG A 290 3.75 10.44 14.10
C ARG A 290 3.58 8.97 14.47
N PRO A 291 2.37 8.39 14.28
CA PRO A 291 2.20 6.95 14.40
C PRO A 291 3.14 6.20 13.47
N ILE A 292 3.61 5.04 13.92
CA ILE A 292 4.55 4.20 13.18
C ILE A 292 3.94 2.82 12.98
N LEU A 293 4.09 2.26 11.76
CA LEU A 293 3.70 0.90 11.41
C LEU A 293 4.90 0.22 10.73
N CYS A 294 5.30 -0.94 11.20
CA CYS A 294 6.16 -1.83 10.45
C CYS A 294 5.30 -2.62 9.47
N THR A 295 5.35 -2.28 8.19
CA THR A 295 4.51 -2.89 7.17
C THR A 295 5.09 -4.16 6.56
N GLU A 296 6.35 -4.46 6.88
CA GLU A 296 6.98 -5.75 6.56
C GLU A 296 8.04 -6.13 7.59
N TYR A 297 7.88 -7.32 8.15
CA TYR A 297 8.90 -8.02 8.94
C TYR A 297 8.74 -9.52 8.74
N MET A 298 9.54 -10.30 9.40
CA MET A 298 9.60 -11.75 9.42
C MET A 298 10.38 -12.36 8.23
N ALA A 299 11.63 -12.65 8.50
CA ALA A 299 12.51 -13.52 7.72
C ALA A 299 13.20 -14.44 8.71
N ARG A 300 12.64 -15.62 8.95
CA ARG A 300 13.05 -16.49 10.07
C ARG A 300 14.53 -16.78 10.15
N PRO A 301 15.21 -17.13 9.05
CA PRO A 301 16.65 -17.39 9.10
C PRO A 301 17.51 -16.18 9.47
N LEU A 302 16.96 -14.96 9.34
CA LEU A 302 17.65 -13.71 9.70
C LEU A 302 17.38 -13.28 11.16
N GLY A 303 16.63 -14.07 11.93
CA GLY A 303 16.28 -13.76 13.32
C GLY A 303 15.08 -12.80 13.47
N SER A 304 14.51 -12.32 12.36
CA SER A 304 13.25 -11.58 12.35
C SER A 304 12.09 -12.57 12.37
N THR A 305 11.56 -12.83 13.55
CA THR A 305 10.46 -13.79 13.77
C THR A 305 9.30 -13.13 14.50
N VAL A 306 8.15 -13.80 14.52
CA VAL A 306 6.99 -13.34 15.31
C VAL A 306 7.39 -13.15 16.78
N GLN A 307 8.07 -14.14 17.37
CA GLN A 307 8.42 -14.12 18.79
C GLN A 307 9.45 -13.04 19.15
N THR A 308 10.35 -12.69 18.24
CA THR A 308 11.39 -11.71 18.50
C THR A 308 10.97 -10.27 18.21
N ILE A 309 10.13 -10.05 17.21
CA ILE A 309 9.76 -8.71 16.72
C ILE A 309 8.42 -8.23 17.30
N LEU A 310 7.38 -9.05 17.30
CA LEU A 310 6.04 -8.62 17.64
C LEU A 310 5.91 -8.07 19.08
N PRO A 311 6.57 -8.65 20.12
CA PRO A 311 6.57 -8.07 21.46
C PRO A 311 7.23 -6.67 21.53
N ILE A 312 8.26 -6.41 20.71
CA ILE A 312 8.90 -5.08 20.63
C ILE A 312 7.94 -4.08 20.02
N ALA A 313 7.31 -4.45 18.89
CA ALA A 313 6.32 -3.62 18.22
C ALA A 313 5.17 -3.25 19.16
N LYS A 314 4.60 -4.22 19.89
CA LYS A 314 3.52 -3.99 20.87
C LYS A 314 3.95 -3.01 21.98
N ARG A 315 5.12 -3.23 22.59
CA ARG A 315 5.65 -2.34 23.66
C ARG A 315 5.87 -0.91 23.17
N ALA A 316 6.32 -0.76 21.91
CA ALA A 316 6.55 0.55 21.29
C ALA A 316 5.28 1.18 20.70
N ASN A 317 4.13 0.51 20.80
CA ASN A 317 2.87 0.90 20.16
C ASN A 317 3.03 1.13 18.64
N VAL A 318 3.81 0.26 17.97
CA VAL A 318 4.04 0.22 16.52
C VAL A 318 3.16 -0.88 15.94
N GLY A 319 2.28 -0.56 14.99
CA GLY A 319 1.54 -1.60 14.25
C GLY A 319 2.50 -2.48 13.46
N ALA A 320 2.22 -3.78 13.29
CA ALA A 320 3.17 -4.69 12.67
C ALA A 320 2.49 -5.70 11.73
N PHE A 321 3.06 -5.84 10.52
CA PHE A 321 2.59 -6.71 9.45
C PHE A 321 3.71 -7.64 9.02
N ASN A 322 3.58 -8.93 9.26
CA ASN A 322 4.56 -9.90 8.73
C ASN A 322 4.37 -10.08 7.21
N TRP A 323 5.46 -10.45 6.53
CA TRP A 323 5.36 -10.85 5.13
C TRP A 323 4.81 -12.26 5.03
N GLY A 324 3.76 -12.45 4.18
CA GLY A 324 3.14 -13.74 3.93
C GLY A 324 2.16 -14.20 5.02
N LEU A 325 0.98 -14.64 4.61
CA LEU A 325 -0.04 -15.21 5.49
C LEU A 325 -0.24 -16.69 5.19
N VAL A 326 -0.59 -17.04 3.96
CA VAL A 326 -0.86 -18.40 3.53
C VAL A 326 0.09 -18.79 2.40
N ALA A 327 0.83 -19.86 2.59
CA ALA A 327 1.71 -20.42 1.57
C ALA A 327 0.93 -20.76 0.29
N GLY A 328 1.42 -20.27 -0.84
CA GLY A 328 0.70 -20.40 -2.10
C GLY A 328 1.59 -20.25 -3.32
N LYS A 329 0.99 -19.78 -4.42
CA LYS A 329 1.68 -19.62 -5.70
C LYS A 329 2.85 -18.63 -5.65
N THR A 330 2.86 -17.68 -4.72
CA THR A 330 3.99 -16.76 -4.53
C THR A 330 5.24 -17.45 -4.05
N GLN A 331 5.09 -18.61 -3.37
CA GLN A 331 6.21 -19.39 -2.83
C GLN A 331 7.12 -18.55 -1.89
N THR A 332 6.56 -17.61 -1.14
CA THR A 332 7.30 -16.74 -0.23
C THR A 332 7.89 -17.48 0.99
N PHE A 333 7.54 -18.74 1.16
CA PHE A 333 8.20 -19.64 2.12
C PHE A 333 9.61 -20.09 1.68
N PHE A 334 10.00 -19.92 0.39
CA PHE A 334 11.38 -20.06 -0.04
C PHE A 334 12.19 -18.80 0.29
N PRO A 335 13.53 -18.92 0.50
CA PRO A 335 14.39 -17.77 0.78
C PRO A 335 14.65 -16.92 -0.47
N TRP A 336 15.11 -15.68 -0.27
CA TRP A 336 15.39 -14.73 -1.37
C TRP A 336 16.53 -15.22 -2.28
N ASP A 337 17.55 -15.88 -1.75
CA ASP A 337 18.67 -16.46 -2.50
C ASP A 337 18.27 -17.64 -3.40
N SER A 338 17.01 -18.11 -3.32
CA SER A 338 16.45 -19.08 -4.25
C SER A 338 16.46 -18.62 -5.72
N TRP A 339 16.60 -17.31 -5.96
CA TRP A 339 16.81 -16.78 -7.31
C TRP A 339 18.17 -17.16 -7.88
N GLU A 340 19.21 -17.30 -7.05
CA GLU A 340 20.56 -17.71 -7.40
C GLU A 340 20.74 -19.22 -7.22
N HIS A 341 20.09 -19.77 -6.19
CA HIS A 341 20.21 -21.16 -5.74
C HIS A 341 18.83 -21.83 -5.64
N PRO A 342 18.13 -22.06 -6.78
CA PRO A 342 16.79 -22.63 -6.76
C PRO A 342 16.80 -24.07 -6.26
N ASP A 343 15.98 -24.39 -5.26
CA ASP A 343 15.75 -25.75 -4.78
C ASP A 343 14.22 -25.98 -4.69
N PRO A 344 13.63 -26.86 -5.52
CA PRO A 344 12.19 -27.13 -5.48
C PRO A 344 11.75 -27.94 -4.24
N ALA A 345 12.69 -28.45 -3.44
CA ALA A 345 12.35 -29.15 -2.20
C ALA A 345 11.74 -28.17 -1.19
N MET A 346 10.67 -28.60 -0.50
CA MET A 346 10.07 -27.80 0.56
C MET A 346 11.11 -27.50 1.65
N PRO A 347 11.38 -26.20 1.96
CA PRO A 347 12.36 -25.86 2.96
C PRO A 347 11.93 -26.35 4.36
N ARG A 348 12.88 -26.81 5.15
CA ARG A 348 12.61 -27.23 6.53
C ARG A 348 12.16 -26.07 7.41
N GLU A 349 12.72 -24.89 7.16
CA GLU A 349 12.34 -23.62 7.76
C GLU A 349 11.78 -22.69 6.67
N TRP A 350 10.52 -22.30 6.81
CA TRP A 350 9.92 -21.33 5.91
C TRP A 350 10.50 -19.93 6.15
N PHE A 351 10.83 -19.28 5.07
CA PHE A 351 11.39 -17.94 5.14
C PHE A 351 10.33 -16.93 5.65
N HIS A 352 9.17 -16.98 5.02
CA HIS A 352 7.97 -16.22 5.40
C HIS A 352 6.79 -17.19 5.57
N ASP A 353 5.58 -16.66 5.40
CA ASP A 353 4.29 -17.37 5.53
C ASP A 353 4.06 -18.01 6.90
N LEU A 354 2.82 -17.99 7.34
CA LEU A 354 2.42 -18.51 8.65
C LEU A 354 1.58 -19.76 8.57
N LEU A 355 0.77 -19.89 7.50
CA LEU A 355 -0.20 -20.95 7.33
C LEU A 355 0.10 -21.77 6.07
N ASP A 356 -0.16 -23.06 6.12
CA ASP A 356 -0.17 -23.89 4.93
C ASP A 356 -1.44 -23.63 4.06
N PRO A 357 -1.55 -24.19 2.84
CA PRO A 357 -2.71 -24.00 1.97
C PRO A 357 -4.04 -24.49 2.54
N ASP A 358 -4.02 -25.28 3.61
CA ASP A 358 -5.19 -25.78 4.34
C ASP A 358 -5.50 -24.92 5.60
N GLY A 359 -4.68 -23.88 5.87
CA GLY A 359 -4.87 -22.97 6.99
C GLY A 359 -4.27 -23.47 8.31
N ARG A 360 -3.42 -24.50 8.27
CA ARG A 360 -2.72 -25.00 9.47
C ARG A 360 -1.47 -24.14 9.71
N PRO A 361 -1.17 -23.75 10.95
CA PRO A 361 0.05 -23.04 11.27
C PRO A 361 1.31 -23.84 10.88
N PHE A 362 2.30 -23.15 10.29
CA PHE A 362 3.64 -23.69 10.16
C PHE A 362 4.28 -23.92 11.54
N ARG A 363 4.04 -22.97 12.47
CA ARG A 363 4.44 -23.08 13.88
C ARG A 363 3.33 -22.60 14.80
N ASP A 364 2.78 -23.48 15.62
CA ASP A 364 1.75 -23.12 16.61
C ASP A 364 2.21 -22.02 17.58
N SER A 365 3.51 -22.03 17.94
CA SER A 365 4.09 -21.03 18.85
C SER A 365 4.06 -19.59 18.29
N GLU A 366 4.11 -19.41 16.98
CA GLU A 366 3.98 -18.08 16.33
C GLU A 366 2.54 -17.58 16.48
N ILE A 367 1.57 -18.43 16.20
CA ILE A 367 0.15 -18.11 16.34
C ILE A 367 -0.19 -17.83 17.81
N GLN A 368 0.35 -18.61 18.74
CA GLN A 368 0.16 -18.37 20.17
C GLN A 368 0.66 -16.98 20.57
N THR A 369 1.86 -16.58 20.10
CA THR A 369 2.41 -15.25 20.37
C THR A 369 1.52 -14.13 19.77
N ILE A 370 1.00 -14.32 18.57
CA ILE A 370 0.08 -13.33 17.94
C ILE A 370 -1.20 -13.20 18.78
N LEU A 371 -1.80 -14.32 19.18
CA LEU A 371 -3.02 -14.33 19.99
C LEU A 371 -2.82 -13.67 21.36
N GLU A 372 -1.68 -13.93 22.02
CA GLU A 372 -1.37 -13.34 23.34
C GLU A 372 -1.17 -11.82 23.29
N LEU A 373 -0.65 -11.31 22.17
CA LEU A 373 -0.35 -9.88 22.01
C LEU A 373 -1.50 -9.10 21.37
N SER A 374 -2.39 -9.77 20.63
CA SER A 374 -3.55 -9.15 20.02
C SER A 374 -4.60 -8.84 21.08
N ASP A 375 -5.27 -7.68 20.93
CA ASP A 375 -6.37 -7.30 21.82
C ASP A 375 -7.60 -8.23 21.67
N LEU A 376 -7.57 -9.15 20.69
CA LEU A 376 -8.60 -10.15 20.41
C LEU A 376 -8.67 -11.27 21.45
N ALA A 377 -7.58 -11.56 22.15
CA ALA A 377 -7.58 -12.57 23.21
C ALA A 377 -8.57 -12.23 24.33
N MET A 378 -8.83 -10.95 24.58
CA MET A 378 -9.81 -10.52 25.59
C MET A 378 -11.26 -10.66 25.14
N HIS A 379 -11.53 -10.73 23.83
CA HIS A 379 -12.90 -10.87 23.29
C HIS A 379 -13.31 -12.31 22.98
N LEU A 380 -12.37 -13.25 23.00
CA LEU A 380 -12.62 -14.68 22.75
C LEU A 380 -12.79 -15.50 24.04
N GLN A 381 -12.58 -14.92 25.22
CA GLN A 381 -12.90 -15.60 26.47
C GLN A 381 -14.42 -15.67 26.64
N PRO A 382 -14.99 -16.88 26.92
CA PRO A 382 -16.40 -16.98 27.28
C PRO A 382 -16.64 -16.13 28.54
N PRO A 383 -17.85 -15.51 28.69
CA PRO A 383 -18.15 -14.76 29.91
C PRO A 383 -17.93 -15.68 31.13
N PRO A 384 -17.39 -15.14 32.24
CA PRO A 384 -17.20 -15.95 33.45
C PRO A 384 -18.51 -16.62 33.78
N ALA A 385 -18.47 -17.96 34.01
CA ALA A 385 -19.61 -18.72 34.44
C ALA A 385 -20.09 -18.13 35.76
N GLY A 386 -21.27 -17.48 35.72
CA GLY A 386 -21.95 -16.91 36.85
C GLY A 386 -22.53 -18.01 37.78
#